data_20448605d80cf85064c4f999d35b043d
#
_entry.id   20448605d80cf85064c4f999d35b043d
#
_cell.length_a   1.000
_cell.length_b   1.000
_cell.length_c   1.000
_cell.angle_alpha   90.00
_cell.angle_beta   90.00
_cell.angle_gamma   90.00
#
_symmetry.space_group_name_H-M   'P 1'
#
loop_
_entity.id
_entity.type
_entity.pdbx_description
1 polymer ?
#
loop_
_entity_poly.entity_id
_entity_poly.type
_entity_poly.pdbx_seq_one_letter_code
_entity_poly.pdbx_strand_id
1 'polypeptide(L)'
;MINAISKSMFLGPVLLVSILILAETSTPEPKADLSGTWTLTIETPMGISNPILTIWKSADGYDGTYESRRGKRGVEDIQVAGQAFSFRMMVSMPMGDFEMVYKGSIDGEKISGTIGNPMGEIAFAGRRS
;
A
#
# COMPACT_ATOMS: atom_id res chain seq x y z
N MET A 1 59.16 -7.27 17.79
CA MET A 1 58.73 -7.17 17.72
C MET A 1 57.79 -7.06 17.61
N ILE A 2 57.80 -7.02 17.72
CA ILE A 2 56.94 -6.92 17.68
C ILE A 2 56.00 -6.84 17.38
N ASN A 3 55.99 -6.97 17.41
CA ASN A 3 55.10 -6.94 17.17
C ASN A 3 54.13 -6.98 17.08
N ALA A 4 54.19 -7.19 17.26
CA ALA A 4 53.27 -7.22 17.25
C ALA A 4 52.31 -6.99 17.17
N ILE A 5 52.49 -6.93 17.38
CA ILE A 5 51.64 -6.65 17.44
C ILE A 5 50.71 -6.43 17.12
N SER A 6 50.96 -6.48 17.08
CA SER A 6 50.13 -6.24 16.96
C SER A 6 49.23 -6.21 16.65
N LYS A 7 49.28 -6.37 16.61
CA LYS A 7 48.42 -6.28 16.41
C LYS A 7 47.38 -6.24 16.33
N SER A 8 47.71 -6.32 16.59
CA SER A 8 46.76 -6.21 16.71
C SER A 8 45.84 -5.94 16.57
N MET A 9 45.96 -5.95 16.60
CA MET A 9 45.11 -5.59 16.70
C MET A 9 44.17 -5.38 16.42
N PHE A 10 44.19 -5.39 16.30
CA PHE A 10 43.27 -5.09 16.34
C PHE A 10 42.49 -5.06 16.02
N LEU A 11 42.49 -5.31 16.02
CA LEU A 11 41.66 -5.15 16.07
C LEU A 11 40.89 -5.09 15.98
N GLY A 12 40.95 -5.22 16.10
CA GLY A 12 40.19 -5.15 16.41
C GLY A 12 39.31 -4.92 16.28
N PRO A 13 39.45 -4.90 16.42
CA PRO A 13 38.40 -4.62 16.47
C PRO A 13 37.59 -4.31 15.93
N VAL A 14 37.66 -4.15 15.71
CA VAL A 14 36.90 -3.84 15.41
C VAL A 14 36.00 -4.07 15.02
N LEU A 15 35.97 -4.37 15.03
CA LEU A 15 35.09 -4.53 14.85
C LEU A 15 34.22 -4.64 15.01
N LEU A 16 34.26 -4.65 15.42
CA LEU A 16 33.40 -4.76 15.79
C LEU A 16 32.51 -4.28 15.68
N VAL A 17 32.42 -3.84 15.58
CA VAL A 17 31.62 -3.34 15.57
C VAL A 17 30.77 -3.37 14.90
N SER A 18 30.68 -3.50 14.56
CA SER A 18 29.85 -3.54 14.02
C SER A 18 28.94 -4.04 13.98
N ILE A 19 28.82 -4.31 14.25
CA ILE A 19 27.94 -4.85 14.30
C ILE A 19 26.97 -4.60 14.70
N LEU A 20 26.85 -4.30 15.07
CA LEU A 20 25.94 -4.03 15.44
C LEU A 20 25.18 -3.47 14.87
N ILE A 21 25.27 -3.21 14.48
CA ILE A 21 24.59 -2.77 13.94
C ILE A 21 23.67 -3.17 13.52
N LEU A 22 23.60 -3.60 13.54
CA LEU A 22 22.72 -3.98 13.27
C LEU A 22 21.84 -4.08 13.62
N ALA A 23 22.15 -4.11 13.88
CA ALA A 23 21.24 -4.38 14.42
C ALA A 23 20.14 -3.55 14.47
N GLU A 24 20.19 -2.87 14.40
CA GLU A 24 19.25 -2.28 14.39
C GLU A 24 18.44 -2.49 13.49
N THR A 25 18.69 -2.95 13.29
CA THR A 25 18.12 -3.29 12.58
C THR A 25 17.14 -3.79 12.51
N SER A 26 16.98 -3.70 12.64
CA SER A 26 16.37 -4.34 12.26
C SER A 26 15.11 -4.73 12.57
N THR A 27 14.31 -4.10 13.04
CA THR A 27 12.92 -4.42 13.13
C THR A 27 12.26 -3.99 11.86
N PRO A 28 11.75 -4.93 11.07
CA PRO A 28 11.08 -4.51 9.87
C PRO A 28 9.88 -3.67 10.26
N GLU A 29 9.66 -2.65 9.51
CA GLU A 29 8.49 -1.84 9.68
C GLU A 29 7.26 -2.67 9.40
N PRO A 30 6.27 -2.72 10.28
CA PRO A 30 5.10 -3.53 10.03
C PRO A 30 4.36 -3.02 8.80
N LYS A 31 3.87 -3.97 8.01
CA LYS A 31 3.05 -3.68 6.89
C LYS A 31 1.72 -3.13 7.36
N ALA A 32 1.25 -2.07 6.74
CA ALA A 32 -0.08 -1.57 7.04
C ALA A 32 -1.12 -2.58 6.58
N ASP A 33 -2.27 -2.60 7.22
CA ASP A 33 -3.32 -3.54 6.94
C ASP A 33 -4.45 -2.84 6.20
N LEU A 34 -4.68 -3.25 4.96
CA LEU A 34 -5.72 -2.67 4.13
C LEU A 34 -7.08 -3.31 4.38
N SER A 35 -7.14 -4.40 5.15
CA SER A 35 -8.43 -5.07 5.36
C SER A 35 -9.41 -4.18 6.14
N GLY A 36 -10.67 -4.35 5.87
CA GLY A 36 -11.74 -3.59 6.50
C GLY A 36 -12.68 -3.00 5.48
N THR A 37 -13.60 -2.18 5.97
CA THR A 37 -14.56 -1.48 5.13
C THR A 37 -14.21 -0.01 5.11
N TRP A 38 -14.07 0.52 3.91
CA TRP A 38 -13.65 1.91 3.69
C TRP A 38 -14.73 2.66 2.93
N THR A 39 -15.10 3.82 3.42
CA THR A 39 -15.97 4.72 2.68
C THR A 39 -15.08 5.72 1.97
N LEU A 40 -15.15 5.72 0.64
CA LEU A 40 -14.33 6.60 -0.17
C LEU A 40 -15.07 7.88 -0.48
N THR A 41 -14.31 8.92 -0.76
CA THR A 41 -14.83 10.19 -1.24
C THR A 41 -14.08 10.53 -2.50
N ILE A 42 -14.81 10.65 -3.60
CA ILE A 42 -14.24 10.95 -4.91
C ILE A 42 -15.00 12.15 -5.46
N GLU A 43 -14.26 13.22 -5.72
CA GLU A 43 -14.86 14.43 -6.28
C GLU A 43 -14.64 14.42 -7.78
N THR A 44 -15.72 14.53 -8.51
CA THR A 44 -15.68 14.57 -9.98
C THR A 44 -16.41 15.81 -10.45
N PRO A 45 -16.26 16.18 -11.73
CA PRO A 45 -17.03 17.28 -12.28
C PRO A 45 -18.53 17.07 -12.18
N MET A 46 -18.97 15.83 -12.02
CA MET A 46 -20.39 15.50 -11.91
C MET A 46 -20.87 15.40 -10.47
N GLY A 47 -20.00 15.69 -9.51
CA GLY A 47 -20.38 15.66 -8.10
C GLY A 47 -19.50 14.72 -7.30
N ILE A 48 -19.93 14.50 -6.05
CA ILE A 48 -19.18 13.67 -5.11
C ILE A 48 -19.75 12.27 -5.09
N SER A 49 -18.87 11.27 -5.14
CA SER A 49 -19.25 9.88 -5.07
C SER A 49 -18.66 9.27 -3.80
N ASN A 50 -19.44 8.42 -3.13
CA ASN A 50 -19.00 7.78 -1.89
C ASN A 50 -19.13 6.26 -1.97
N PRO A 51 -18.33 5.61 -2.81
CA PRO A 51 -18.38 4.16 -2.90
C PRO A 51 -17.81 3.51 -1.65
N ILE A 52 -18.15 2.24 -1.46
CA ILE A 52 -17.69 1.47 -0.32
C ILE A 52 -16.76 0.37 -0.82
N LEU A 53 -15.57 0.36 -0.26
CA LEU A 53 -14.54 -0.60 -0.59
C LEU A 53 -14.40 -1.54 0.61
N THR A 54 -14.58 -2.83 0.39
CA THR A 54 -14.42 -3.83 1.45
C THR A 54 -13.28 -4.74 1.05
N ILE A 55 -12.28 -4.83 1.91
CA ILE A 55 -11.08 -5.62 1.67
C ILE A 55 -10.94 -6.64 2.80
N TRP A 56 -10.58 -7.87 2.46
CA TRP A 56 -10.32 -8.90 3.46
C TRP A 56 -9.11 -9.70 3.04
N LYS A 57 -8.48 -10.34 4.01
CA LYS A 57 -7.33 -11.17 3.75
C LYS A 57 -7.77 -12.50 3.17
N SER A 58 -7.04 -12.96 2.18
CA SER A 58 -7.27 -14.26 1.57
C SER A 58 -6.02 -15.11 1.73
N ALA A 59 -6.07 -16.33 1.22
CA ALA A 59 -4.94 -17.27 1.36
C ALA A 59 -3.66 -16.71 0.76
N ASP A 60 -3.78 -15.99 -0.35
CA ASP A 60 -2.61 -15.51 -1.09
C ASP A 60 -2.42 -14.00 -1.03
N GLY A 61 -3.13 -13.32 -0.14
CA GLY A 61 -3.01 -11.88 -0.07
C GLY A 61 -4.32 -11.24 0.34
N TYR A 62 -4.93 -10.49 -0.58
CA TYR A 62 -6.17 -9.79 -0.29
C TYR A 62 -7.18 -10.01 -1.40
N ASP A 63 -8.45 -9.99 -1.02
CA ASP A 63 -9.57 -9.90 -1.95
C ASP A 63 -10.45 -8.75 -1.51
N GLY A 64 -11.32 -8.30 -2.39
CA GLY A 64 -12.19 -7.22 -2.03
C GLY A 64 -13.31 -6.97 -3.00
N THR A 65 -14.24 -6.13 -2.57
CA THR A 65 -15.35 -5.69 -3.41
C THR A 65 -15.48 -4.19 -3.33
N TYR A 66 -16.09 -3.65 -4.36
CA TYR A 66 -16.29 -2.21 -4.51
C TYR A 66 -17.75 -2.00 -4.84
N GLU A 67 -18.43 -1.23 -4.04
CA GLU A 67 -19.87 -1.01 -4.19
C GLU A 67 -20.15 0.47 -4.41
N SER A 68 -20.87 0.77 -5.48
CA SER A 68 -21.24 2.12 -5.83
C SER A 68 -22.67 2.11 -6.32
N ARG A 69 -23.14 3.27 -6.76
CA ARG A 69 -24.48 3.37 -7.36
C ARG A 69 -24.65 2.45 -8.55
N ARG A 70 -23.56 2.11 -9.21
CA ARG A 70 -23.61 1.27 -10.41
C ARG A 70 -23.63 -0.21 -10.08
N GLY A 71 -23.55 -0.54 -8.79
CA GLY A 71 -23.57 -1.92 -8.36
C GLY A 71 -22.30 -2.31 -7.66
N LYS A 72 -22.13 -3.60 -7.47
CA LYS A 72 -21.03 -4.17 -6.73
C LYS A 72 -20.16 -4.99 -7.65
N ARG A 73 -18.86 -4.87 -7.51
CA ARG A 73 -17.92 -5.63 -8.32
C ARG A 73 -16.69 -5.99 -7.50
N GLY A 74 -15.97 -7.00 -7.96
CA GLY A 74 -14.73 -7.40 -7.33
C GLY A 74 -13.59 -6.47 -7.72
N VAL A 75 -12.62 -6.32 -6.83
CA VAL A 75 -11.38 -5.64 -7.16
C VAL A 75 -10.31 -6.69 -7.39
N GLU A 76 -9.29 -6.35 -8.17
CA GLU A 76 -8.29 -7.28 -8.63
C GLU A 76 -6.90 -6.78 -8.29
N ASP A 77 -5.99 -7.72 -8.15
CA ASP A 77 -4.57 -7.43 -8.04
C ASP A 77 -4.29 -6.46 -6.88
N ILE A 78 -4.82 -6.78 -5.72
CA ILE A 78 -4.64 -5.94 -4.54
C ILE A 78 -3.25 -6.19 -3.98
N GLN A 79 -2.46 -5.14 -3.85
CA GLN A 79 -1.10 -5.23 -3.33
C GLN A 79 -0.87 -4.20 -2.24
N VAL A 80 -0.16 -4.60 -1.20
CA VAL A 80 0.20 -3.72 -0.10
C VAL A 80 1.69 -3.89 0.14
N ALA A 81 2.41 -2.78 0.11
CA ALA A 81 3.84 -2.77 0.35
C ALA A 81 4.16 -1.61 1.30
N GLY A 82 4.52 -1.95 2.55
CA GLY A 82 4.65 -0.92 3.57
C GLY A 82 3.31 -0.26 3.81
N GLN A 83 3.25 1.04 3.63
CA GLN A 83 2.00 1.79 3.75
C GLN A 83 1.38 2.12 2.40
N ALA A 84 1.97 1.64 1.32
CA ALA A 84 1.44 1.88 -0.02
C ALA A 84 0.55 0.72 -0.43
N PHE A 85 -0.45 1.02 -1.24
CA PHE A 85 -1.33 -0.03 -1.77
C PHE A 85 -1.72 0.31 -3.20
N SER A 86 -2.16 -0.73 -3.91
CA SER A 86 -2.74 -0.55 -5.24
C SER A 86 -3.73 -1.68 -5.51
N PHE A 87 -4.66 -1.41 -6.39
CA PHE A 87 -5.55 -2.44 -6.92
C PHE A 87 -6.16 -1.94 -8.23
N ARG A 88 -6.80 -2.85 -8.95
CA ARG A 88 -7.39 -2.57 -10.25
C ARG A 88 -8.85 -2.99 -10.27
N MET A 89 -9.60 -2.33 -11.12
CA MET A 89 -10.97 -2.73 -11.42
C MET A 89 -11.23 -2.51 -12.91
N MET A 90 -12.04 -3.39 -13.47
CA MET A 90 -12.56 -3.17 -14.81
C MET A 90 -13.93 -2.55 -14.69
N VAL A 91 -14.15 -1.51 -15.45
CA VAL A 91 -15.42 -0.79 -15.46
C VAL A 91 -15.97 -0.83 -16.87
N SER A 92 -17.20 -1.32 -17.00
CA SER A 92 -17.87 -1.39 -18.29
C SER A 92 -18.61 -0.10 -18.55
N MET A 93 -18.38 0.47 -19.70
CA MET A 93 -19.04 1.68 -20.15
C MET A 93 -19.59 1.47 -21.55
N PRO A 94 -20.50 2.32 -22.00
CA PRO A 94 -21.05 2.15 -23.35
C PRO A 94 -19.99 2.12 -24.43
N MET A 95 -18.85 2.79 -24.20
CA MET A 95 -17.76 2.86 -25.18
C MET A 95 -16.79 1.69 -25.08
N GLY A 96 -16.95 0.81 -24.09
CA GLY A 96 -16.07 -0.32 -23.88
C GLY A 96 -15.67 -0.46 -22.43
N ASP A 97 -14.77 -1.42 -22.16
CA ASP A 97 -14.29 -1.67 -20.82
C ASP A 97 -13.02 -0.90 -20.59
N PHE A 98 -12.91 -0.30 -19.41
CA PHE A 98 -11.74 0.47 -19.02
C PHE A 98 -11.17 -0.06 -17.71
N GLU A 99 -9.86 -0.05 -17.61
CA GLU A 99 -9.20 -0.40 -16.38
C GLU A 99 -9.01 0.84 -15.52
N MET A 100 -9.41 0.73 -14.27
CA MET A 100 -9.21 1.78 -13.28
C MET A 100 -8.16 1.29 -12.31
N VAL A 101 -7.11 2.06 -12.11
CA VAL A 101 -6.01 1.69 -11.23
C VAL A 101 -6.01 2.63 -10.03
N TYR A 102 -6.18 2.06 -8.85
CA TYR A 102 -6.16 2.79 -7.60
C TYR A 102 -4.79 2.64 -6.96
N LYS A 103 -4.18 3.75 -6.59
CA LYS A 103 -2.88 3.76 -5.91
C LYS A 103 -2.95 4.76 -4.78
N GLY A 104 -2.44 4.38 -3.62
CA GLY A 104 -2.48 5.29 -2.51
C GLY A 104 -1.66 4.82 -1.33
N SER A 105 -1.94 5.43 -0.20
CA SER A 105 -1.28 5.10 1.05
C SER A 105 -2.30 4.93 2.16
N ILE A 106 -1.89 4.17 3.17
CA ILE A 106 -2.71 3.88 4.35
C ILE A 106 -2.09 4.62 5.52
N ASP A 107 -2.93 5.36 6.24
CA ASP A 107 -2.48 6.09 7.44
C ASP A 107 -3.52 5.84 8.53
N GLY A 108 -3.35 4.73 9.25
CA GLY A 108 -4.30 4.35 10.30
C GLY A 108 -5.67 4.07 9.73
N GLU A 109 -6.62 4.90 10.10
CA GLU A 109 -8.02 4.74 9.69
C GLU A 109 -8.34 5.46 8.39
N LYS A 110 -7.33 6.00 7.70
CA LYS A 110 -7.52 6.78 6.49
C LYS A 110 -6.70 6.21 5.36
N ILE A 111 -7.24 6.34 4.15
CA ILE A 111 -6.48 6.07 2.93
C ILE A 111 -6.65 7.25 1.99
N SER A 112 -5.69 7.44 1.13
CA SER A 112 -5.78 8.48 0.11
C SER A 112 -4.88 8.13 -1.06
N GLY A 113 -5.19 8.66 -2.22
CA GLY A 113 -4.40 8.37 -3.39
C GLY A 113 -5.04 8.90 -4.65
N THR A 114 -4.75 8.22 -5.75
CA THR A 114 -5.25 8.60 -7.06
C THR A 114 -5.87 7.40 -7.76
N ILE A 115 -6.79 7.70 -8.66
CA ILE A 115 -7.43 6.73 -9.53
C ILE A 115 -7.01 7.06 -10.94
N GLY A 116 -6.25 6.16 -11.58
CA GLY A 116 -5.85 6.34 -12.95
C GLY A 116 -6.86 5.71 -13.90
N ASN A 117 -7.17 6.41 -14.98
CA ASN A 117 -8.03 5.92 -16.02
C ASN A 117 -7.57 6.51 -17.35
N PRO A 118 -8.14 6.06 -18.48
CA PRO A 118 -7.66 6.54 -19.78
C PRO A 118 -7.76 8.05 -19.97
N MET A 119 -8.59 8.73 -19.17
CA MET A 119 -8.79 10.17 -19.30
C MET A 119 -7.96 10.98 -18.31
N GLY A 120 -7.15 10.34 -17.47
CA GLY A 120 -6.32 11.04 -16.51
C GLY A 120 -6.44 10.47 -15.12
N GLU A 121 -6.10 11.27 -14.13
CA GLU A 121 -6.09 10.84 -12.74
C GLU A 121 -7.03 11.70 -11.91
N ILE A 122 -7.65 11.05 -10.93
CA ILE A 122 -8.57 11.70 -10.00
C ILE A 122 -8.14 11.33 -8.60
N ALA A 123 -8.14 12.30 -7.69
CA ALA A 123 -7.78 12.04 -6.30
C ALA A 123 -8.95 11.39 -5.56
N PHE A 124 -8.62 10.57 -4.57
CA PHE A 124 -9.64 10.03 -3.67
C PHE A 124 -9.10 9.99 -2.25
N ALA A 125 -10.02 9.96 -1.32
CA ALA A 125 -9.71 9.76 0.09
C ALA A 125 -10.72 8.76 0.64
N GLY A 126 -10.36 8.10 1.74
CA GLY A 126 -11.26 7.15 2.34
C GLY A 126 -11.04 7.04 3.84
N ARG A 127 -12.05 6.52 4.50
CA ARG A 127 -12.05 6.37 5.95
C ARG A 127 -12.56 4.98 6.28
N ARG A 128 -11.89 4.34 7.23
CA ARG A 128 -12.33 3.03 7.71
C ARG A 128 -13.57 3.19 8.57
N SER A 129 -14.52 2.32 8.36
CA SER A 129 -15.76 2.29 9.16
C SER A 129 -15.55 1.60 10.48
#